data_2fc1c0ef863cda77b6460e894f70a9af
#
_entry.id   2fc1c0ef863cda77b6460e894f70a9af
#
_cell.length_a   1.000
_cell.length_b   1.000
_cell.length_c   1.000
_cell.angle_alpha   90.00
_cell.angle_beta   90.00
_cell.angle_gamma   90.00
#
_symmetry.space_group_name_H-M   'P 1'
#
loop_
_entity.id
_entity.type
_entity.pdbx_description
1 polymer ?
#
loop_
_entity_poly.entity_id
_entity_poly.type
_entity_poly.pdbx_seq_one_letter_code
_entity_poly.pdbx_strand_id
1 'polypeptide(L)'
;PMAALLGAYDAQIKLGLPSIGGKDSMSGTFNDIDVPPTLCSFAVDVAEISDVVTNELKKAGSRLVKFTIQKDEYDLPDFAFIMSQYEKITKLMRDGVIRSAQAVDGNGVADAVAKMAFGNKIGAKFCKHKPKEYFFTPGYGEIVAEIAEEDLAVLDAAGVSYDKIGKTLDKPQFECDDEVISMEEALSAWSGTLEKVFPTRSGVEDKEINTGLYDTKDIYVCKHKVANPSVFIPVFPGTNCEYDTALSFQAAGADTKSIVFKNMTEQNITDSVDAFEKAIRESQILMFAGGFSAGDEPDGSAKFITSIFRNEKIKDAVHELLDERDGLVLGICNGFQALIKLGLVPYGKIATQLSDSPTLTTNSIGRHVSKTVYTKVVTNKSPWLQEAELGGVYSIPASHGEGRFVASDEWIQKLFANGQVATQYVDIDGNPTMDEDFNPNGSYCAIEGITSPDGRVLGKMAHSERRGD
;
A
#
# COMPACT_ATOMS: atom_id res chain seq x y z
N PRO A 1 20.42 15.07 -17.12
CA PRO A 1 19.12 15.58 -16.63
C PRO A 1 18.29 16.26 -17.72
N MET A 2 18.87 17.23 -18.48
CA MET A 2 18.13 18.01 -19.48
C MET A 2 17.52 17.15 -20.59
N ALA A 3 18.26 16.18 -21.13
CA ALA A 3 17.75 15.29 -22.17
C ALA A 3 16.59 14.42 -21.68
N ALA A 4 16.68 13.88 -20.43
CA ALA A 4 15.61 13.10 -19.83
C ALA A 4 14.34 13.96 -19.63
N LEU A 5 14.51 15.22 -19.18
CA LEU A 5 13.40 16.17 -19.02
C LEU A 5 12.73 16.50 -20.36
N LEU A 6 13.53 16.78 -21.40
CA LEU A 6 13.00 17.05 -22.73
C LEU A 6 12.23 15.87 -23.32
N GLY A 7 12.74 14.65 -23.17
CA GLY A 7 12.05 13.44 -23.63
C GLY A 7 10.72 13.21 -22.90
N ALA A 8 10.69 13.37 -21.57
CA ALA A 8 9.48 13.25 -20.79
C ALA A 8 8.44 14.33 -21.15
N TYR A 9 8.88 15.56 -21.35
CA TYR A 9 8.02 16.68 -21.77
C TYR A 9 7.44 16.46 -23.16
N ASP A 10 8.27 16.07 -24.13
CA ASP A 10 7.84 15.82 -25.51
C ASP A 10 6.78 14.71 -25.59
N ALA A 11 7.01 13.60 -24.88
CA ALA A 11 6.06 12.49 -24.80
C ALA A 11 4.71 12.92 -24.19
N GLN A 12 4.72 13.65 -23.07
CA GLN A 12 3.49 14.13 -22.43
C GLN A 12 2.66 15.05 -23.32
N ILE A 13 3.32 16.00 -23.99
CA ILE A 13 2.64 16.95 -24.89
C ILE A 13 2.06 16.22 -26.10
N LYS A 14 2.85 15.36 -26.74
CA LYS A 14 2.44 14.69 -27.98
C LYS A 14 1.39 13.59 -27.76
N LEU A 15 1.44 12.91 -26.60
CA LEU A 15 0.43 11.91 -26.24
C LEU A 15 -0.80 12.51 -25.55
N GLY A 16 -0.76 13.79 -25.15
CA GLY A 16 -1.84 14.44 -24.42
C GLY A 16 -2.05 13.88 -23.00
N LEU A 17 -1.01 13.35 -22.37
CA LEU A 17 -1.04 12.71 -21.07
C LEU A 17 -0.42 13.60 -19.99
N PRO A 18 -1.21 14.41 -19.26
CA PRO A 18 -0.68 15.25 -18.20
C PRO A 18 -0.22 14.42 -17.01
N SER A 19 0.94 14.75 -16.44
CA SER A 19 1.36 14.20 -15.15
C SER A 19 0.54 14.81 -14.02
N ILE A 20 0.01 13.97 -13.14
CA ILE A 20 -0.62 14.37 -11.89
C ILE A 20 0.37 14.45 -10.73
N GLY A 21 1.54 13.88 -10.90
CA GLY A 21 2.62 13.81 -9.95
C GLY A 21 3.81 13.07 -10.54
N GLY A 22 4.87 12.98 -9.77
CA GLY A 22 6.07 12.28 -10.20
C GLY A 22 7.14 12.27 -9.12
N LYS A 23 8.29 11.71 -9.48
CA LYS A 23 9.50 11.68 -8.67
C LYS A 23 10.70 11.83 -9.60
N ASP A 24 11.68 12.58 -9.15
CA ASP A 24 12.99 12.63 -9.80
C ASP A 24 14.08 12.15 -8.87
N SER A 25 15.15 11.60 -9.43
CA SER A 25 16.41 11.43 -8.74
C SER A 25 17.44 12.36 -9.35
N MET A 26 18.22 13.03 -8.49
CA MET A 26 19.35 13.82 -8.95
C MET A 26 20.46 12.89 -9.46
N SER A 27 21.03 13.21 -10.61
CA SER A 27 22.26 12.57 -11.05
C SER A 27 23.42 13.04 -10.17
N GLY A 28 24.24 12.12 -9.70
CA GLY A 28 25.38 12.41 -8.85
C GLY A 28 26.17 11.16 -8.55
N THR A 29 27.32 11.32 -7.89
CA THR A 29 28.18 10.23 -7.47
C THR A 29 28.16 10.16 -5.95
N PHE A 30 27.93 9.00 -5.38
CA PHE A 30 28.07 8.71 -3.97
C PHE A 30 29.05 7.55 -3.81
N ASN A 31 30.26 7.85 -3.31
CA ASN A 31 31.40 6.94 -3.33
C ASN A 31 31.65 6.41 -4.76
N ASP A 32 31.52 5.10 -4.98
CA ASP A 32 31.72 4.43 -6.26
C ASP A 32 30.40 4.22 -7.04
N ILE A 33 29.29 4.81 -6.58
CA ILE A 33 27.96 4.64 -7.18
C ILE A 33 27.59 5.91 -7.97
N ASP A 34 27.42 5.77 -9.27
CA ASP A 34 26.87 6.81 -10.12
C ASP A 34 25.34 6.69 -10.20
N VAL A 35 24.63 7.74 -9.78
CA VAL A 35 23.17 7.79 -9.84
C VAL A 35 22.74 8.38 -11.19
N PRO A 36 22.07 7.61 -12.05
CA PRO A 36 21.57 8.13 -13.32
C PRO A 36 20.42 9.11 -13.11
N PRO A 37 20.22 10.11 -13.98
CA PRO A 37 19.04 10.96 -13.95
C PRO A 37 17.80 10.11 -14.24
N THR A 38 16.92 10.02 -13.26
CA THR A 38 15.69 9.21 -13.35
C THR A 38 14.48 10.11 -13.13
N LEU A 39 13.51 10.04 -14.05
CA LEU A 39 12.22 10.73 -13.94
C LEU A 39 11.11 9.67 -13.89
N CYS A 40 10.26 9.76 -12.87
CA CYS A 40 9.01 9.02 -12.80
C CYS A 40 7.85 9.97 -13.03
N SER A 41 6.93 9.60 -13.91
CA SER A 41 5.74 10.38 -14.21
C SER A 41 4.51 9.52 -13.97
N PHE A 42 3.54 10.06 -13.23
CA PHE A 42 2.27 9.40 -12.96
C PHE A 42 1.15 10.10 -13.73
N ALA A 43 0.39 9.32 -14.48
CA ALA A 43 -0.84 9.76 -15.12
C ALA A 43 -2.01 8.90 -14.63
N VAL A 44 -3.21 9.47 -14.63
CA VAL A 44 -4.44 8.78 -14.21
C VAL A 44 -5.45 8.87 -15.35
N ASP A 45 -6.12 7.76 -15.60
CA ASP A 45 -7.25 7.69 -16.53
C ASP A 45 -8.35 6.80 -15.92
N VAL A 46 -9.55 6.88 -16.44
CA VAL A 46 -10.72 6.10 -16.04
C VAL A 46 -11.10 5.16 -17.16
N ALA A 47 -11.24 3.88 -16.85
CA ALA A 47 -11.65 2.85 -17.81
C ALA A 47 -12.76 1.97 -17.23
N GLU A 48 -13.60 1.42 -18.11
CA GLU A 48 -14.51 0.35 -17.72
C GLU A 48 -13.72 -0.92 -17.41
N ILE A 49 -14.05 -1.60 -16.31
CA ILE A 49 -13.34 -2.82 -15.90
C ILE A 49 -13.40 -3.94 -16.94
N SER A 50 -14.47 -3.99 -17.72
CA SER A 50 -14.65 -4.94 -18.84
C SER A 50 -13.65 -4.75 -19.98
N ASP A 51 -13.05 -3.55 -20.10
CA ASP A 51 -12.10 -3.20 -21.15
C ASP A 51 -10.65 -3.51 -20.75
N VAL A 52 -10.43 -3.86 -19.48
CA VAL A 52 -9.09 -4.12 -18.94
C VAL A 52 -8.59 -5.49 -19.37
N VAL A 53 -7.44 -5.50 -20.03
CA VAL A 53 -6.69 -6.72 -20.39
C VAL A 53 -5.52 -6.87 -19.44
N THR A 54 -5.45 -7.99 -18.73
CA THR A 54 -4.34 -8.28 -17.81
C THR A 54 -3.12 -8.82 -18.56
N ASN A 55 -1.96 -8.84 -17.93
CA ASN A 55 -0.72 -9.18 -18.62
C ASN A 55 -0.40 -10.70 -18.64
N GLU A 56 -0.94 -11.51 -17.73
CA GLU A 56 -0.61 -12.94 -17.71
C GLU A 56 -1.15 -13.71 -18.92
N LEU A 57 -0.34 -14.63 -19.47
CA LEU A 57 -0.78 -15.52 -20.56
C LEU A 57 -1.97 -16.37 -20.15
N LYS A 58 -2.95 -16.52 -21.05
CA LYS A 58 -4.24 -17.19 -20.76
C LYS A 58 -4.32 -18.63 -21.27
N LYS A 59 -3.69 -18.93 -22.41
CA LYS A 59 -3.89 -20.22 -23.07
C LYS A 59 -2.64 -20.70 -23.80
N ALA A 60 -2.31 -21.99 -23.65
CA ALA A 60 -1.30 -22.62 -24.48
C ALA A 60 -1.76 -22.76 -25.94
N GLY A 61 -0.85 -22.66 -26.89
CA GLY A 61 -1.11 -22.72 -28.33
C GLY A 61 -1.53 -21.38 -28.97
N SER A 62 -1.62 -20.30 -28.18
CA SER A 62 -1.84 -18.96 -28.70
C SER A 62 -0.60 -18.42 -29.43
N ARG A 63 -0.79 -17.42 -30.28
CA ARG A 63 0.29 -16.65 -30.92
C ARG A 63 0.73 -15.51 -30.01
N LEU A 64 2.04 -15.27 -30.01
CA LEU A 64 2.64 -14.07 -29.45
C LEU A 64 3.00 -13.14 -30.59
N VAL A 65 2.50 -11.93 -30.50
CA VAL A 65 2.77 -10.84 -31.46
C VAL A 65 3.34 -9.65 -30.72
N LYS A 66 4.16 -8.86 -31.42
CA LYS A 66 4.65 -7.57 -30.91
C LYS A 66 4.09 -6.47 -31.84
N PHE A 67 3.25 -5.59 -31.33
CA PHE A 67 2.86 -4.38 -32.02
C PHE A 67 4.05 -3.44 -32.11
N THR A 68 4.40 -3.04 -33.32
CA THR A 68 5.58 -2.24 -33.61
C THR A 68 5.24 -0.76 -33.68
N ILE A 69 6.24 0.08 -33.42
CA ILE A 69 6.16 1.53 -33.62
C ILE A 69 7.07 1.96 -34.77
N GLN A 70 6.82 3.16 -35.27
CA GLN A 70 7.74 3.83 -36.19
C GLN A 70 8.60 4.82 -35.43
N LYS A 71 9.87 4.96 -35.88
CA LYS A 71 10.86 5.88 -35.33
C LYS A 71 11.52 6.65 -36.49
N ASP A 72 12.01 7.84 -36.20
CA ASP A 72 12.78 8.64 -37.13
C ASP A 72 14.27 8.24 -37.17
N GLU A 73 15.08 8.99 -37.94
CA GLU A 73 16.53 8.75 -38.08
C GLU A 73 17.33 8.99 -36.76
N TYR A 74 16.74 9.63 -35.77
CA TYR A 74 17.31 9.86 -34.44
C TYR A 74 16.76 8.91 -33.38
N ASP A 75 16.07 7.83 -33.78
CA ASP A 75 15.40 6.86 -32.91
C ASP A 75 14.27 7.48 -32.06
N LEU A 76 13.77 8.65 -32.43
CA LEU A 76 12.62 9.27 -31.78
C LEU A 76 11.31 8.68 -32.31
N PRO A 77 10.33 8.41 -31.41
CA PRO A 77 9.08 7.77 -31.81
C PRO A 77 8.18 8.71 -32.63
N ASP A 78 7.54 8.18 -33.69
CA ASP A 78 6.44 8.85 -34.38
C ASP A 78 5.17 8.75 -33.52
N PHE A 79 4.89 9.81 -32.77
CA PHE A 79 3.75 9.84 -31.85
C PHE A 79 2.39 9.79 -32.58
N ALA A 80 2.28 10.32 -33.79
CA ALA A 80 1.04 10.26 -34.57
C ALA A 80 0.75 8.81 -35.00
N PHE A 81 1.78 8.09 -35.44
CA PHE A 81 1.68 6.66 -35.71
C PHE A 81 1.31 5.85 -34.46
N ILE A 82 1.97 6.13 -33.33
CA ILE A 82 1.70 5.44 -32.05
C ILE A 82 0.25 5.63 -31.63
N MET A 83 -0.27 6.85 -31.64
CA MET A 83 -1.65 7.13 -31.28
C MET A 83 -2.64 6.37 -32.15
N SER A 84 -2.43 6.37 -33.48
CA SER A 84 -3.27 5.59 -34.40
C SER A 84 -3.19 4.07 -34.14
N GLN A 85 -2.00 3.55 -33.80
CA GLN A 85 -1.82 2.15 -33.42
C GLN A 85 -2.57 1.82 -32.12
N TYR A 86 -2.43 2.65 -31.09
CA TYR A 86 -3.05 2.42 -29.79
C TYR A 86 -4.59 2.46 -29.86
N GLU A 87 -5.18 3.34 -30.66
CA GLU A 87 -6.62 3.36 -30.90
C GLU A 87 -7.11 2.00 -31.44
N LYS A 88 -6.40 1.44 -32.42
CA LYS A 88 -6.73 0.14 -33.01
C LYS A 88 -6.51 -1.00 -32.01
N ILE A 89 -5.41 -0.98 -31.27
CA ILE A 89 -5.08 -1.99 -30.23
C ILE A 89 -6.14 -1.96 -29.13
N THR A 90 -6.52 -0.76 -28.65
CA THR A 90 -7.59 -0.62 -27.64
C THR A 90 -8.92 -1.19 -28.13
N LYS A 91 -9.27 -0.96 -29.41
CA LYS A 91 -10.45 -1.57 -30.01
C LYS A 91 -10.36 -3.09 -30.02
N LEU A 92 -9.21 -3.66 -30.41
CA LEU A 92 -9.00 -5.11 -30.43
C LEU A 92 -9.03 -5.73 -29.01
N MET A 93 -8.63 -4.97 -27.97
CA MET A 93 -8.80 -5.37 -26.57
C MET A 93 -10.28 -5.46 -26.18
N ARG A 94 -11.05 -4.41 -26.48
CA ARG A 94 -12.51 -4.37 -26.23
C ARG A 94 -13.27 -5.44 -26.98
N ASP A 95 -12.85 -5.73 -28.20
CA ASP A 95 -13.46 -6.78 -29.02
C ASP A 95 -13.06 -8.22 -28.56
N GLY A 96 -12.20 -8.35 -27.55
CA GLY A 96 -11.73 -9.64 -26.98
C GLY A 96 -10.73 -10.40 -27.87
N VAL A 97 -10.20 -9.78 -28.91
CA VAL A 97 -9.18 -10.36 -29.82
C VAL A 97 -7.83 -10.50 -29.12
N ILE A 98 -7.46 -9.50 -28.31
CA ILE A 98 -6.24 -9.52 -27.48
C ILE A 98 -6.60 -10.14 -26.13
N ARG A 99 -5.97 -11.27 -25.80
CA ARG A 99 -6.23 -12.03 -24.55
C ARG A 99 -5.43 -11.50 -23.36
N SER A 100 -4.19 -11.13 -23.61
CA SER A 100 -3.28 -10.53 -22.64
C SER A 100 -2.29 -9.63 -23.34
N ALA A 101 -1.75 -8.62 -22.63
CA ALA A 101 -0.82 -7.66 -23.20
C ALA A 101 0.17 -7.15 -22.17
N GLN A 102 1.40 -6.84 -22.62
CA GLN A 102 2.48 -6.27 -21.80
C GLN A 102 3.27 -5.26 -22.61
N ALA A 103 3.51 -4.07 -22.05
CA ALA A 103 4.42 -3.10 -22.64
C ALA A 103 5.86 -3.64 -22.68
N VAL A 104 6.57 -3.32 -23.75
CA VAL A 104 8.00 -3.61 -23.88
C VAL A 104 8.79 -2.44 -23.31
N ASP A 105 9.78 -2.75 -22.50
CA ASP A 105 10.67 -1.79 -21.83
C ASP A 105 12.13 -1.88 -22.34
N GLY A 106 13.07 -1.40 -21.51
CA GLY A 106 14.50 -1.43 -21.78
C GLY A 106 15.12 -2.83 -21.88
N ASN A 107 14.43 -3.87 -21.37
CA ASN A 107 14.90 -5.25 -21.39
C ASN A 107 14.38 -6.04 -22.60
N GLY A 108 13.50 -5.43 -23.40
CA GLY A 108 13.02 -6.00 -24.64
C GLY A 108 11.89 -7.02 -24.52
N VAL A 109 11.62 -7.70 -25.62
CA VAL A 109 10.52 -8.64 -25.79
C VAL A 109 10.64 -9.88 -24.90
N ALA A 110 11.87 -10.37 -24.69
CA ALA A 110 12.10 -11.56 -23.87
C ALA A 110 11.63 -11.35 -22.42
N ASP A 111 11.94 -10.20 -21.84
CA ASP A 111 11.49 -9.82 -20.48
C ASP A 111 9.98 -9.62 -20.43
N ALA A 112 9.39 -8.95 -21.42
CA ALA A 112 7.94 -8.77 -21.49
C ALA A 112 7.20 -10.13 -21.54
N VAL A 113 7.65 -11.05 -22.40
CA VAL A 113 7.07 -12.41 -22.50
C VAL A 113 7.28 -13.20 -21.21
N ALA A 114 8.47 -13.08 -20.58
CA ALA A 114 8.73 -13.76 -19.30
C ALA A 114 7.78 -13.30 -18.20
N LYS A 115 7.57 -11.99 -18.05
CA LYS A 115 6.60 -11.41 -17.10
C LYS A 115 5.17 -11.91 -17.36
N MET A 116 4.77 -11.99 -18.64
CA MET A 116 3.46 -12.54 -19.02
C MET A 116 3.32 -14.03 -18.67
N ALA A 117 4.42 -14.79 -18.74
CA ALA A 117 4.41 -16.25 -18.53
C ALA A 117 4.37 -16.65 -17.05
N PHE A 118 4.95 -15.83 -16.15
CA PHE A 118 5.14 -16.16 -14.73
C PHE A 118 3.82 -16.40 -13.97
N GLY A 119 2.78 -15.60 -14.26
CA GLY A 119 1.51 -15.64 -13.51
C GLY A 119 0.81 -17.00 -13.61
N ASN A 120 0.47 -17.43 -14.80
CA ASN A 120 -0.25 -18.69 -15.04
C ASN A 120 0.68 -19.86 -15.38
N LYS A 121 2.00 -19.69 -15.30
CA LYS A 121 3.01 -20.70 -15.63
C LYS A 121 2.84 -21.30 -17.04
N ILE A 122 2.40 -20.48 -17.99
CA ILE A 122 2.28 -20.84 -19.40
C ILE A 122 3.59 -20.50 -20.09
N GLY A 123 4.25 -21.50 -20.69
CA GLY A 123 5.53 -21.31 -21.35
C GLY A 123 5.45 -20.57 -22.68
N ALA A 124 6.60 -20.22 -23.23
CA ALA A 124 6.69 -19.53 -24.51
C ALA A 124 7.81 -20.11 -25.39
N LYS A 125 7.54 -20.17 -26.70
CA LYS A 125 8.53 -20.52 -27.72
C LYS A 125 8.71 -19.34 -28.66
N PHE A 126 9.92 -18.82 -28.75
CA PHE A 126 10.30 -17.74 -29.64
C PHE A 126 10.46 -18.25 -31.09
N CYS A 127 10.17 -17.39 -32.05
CA CYS A 127 10.29 -17.74 -33.46
C CYS A 127 11.78 -17.74 -33.91
N LYS A 128 12.11 -18.68 -34.83
CA LYS A 128 13.48 -18.86 -35.35
C LYS A 128 13.89 -17.86 -36.43
N HIS A 129 12.98 -17.07 -36.96
CA HIS A 129 13.26 -16.14 -38.08
C HIS A 129 13.74 -14.74 -37.64
N LYS A 130 13.77 -14.47 -36.33
CA LYS A 130 14.34 -13.26 -35.74
C LYS A 130 15.63 -13.65 -35.01
N PRO A 131 16.70 -12.82 -35.11
CA PRO A 131 17.93 -13.06 -34.36
C PRO A 131 17.71 -12.91 -32.87
N LYS A 132 18.54 -13.53 -32.02
CA LYS A 132 18.39 -13.48 -30.55
C LYS A 132 18.40 -12.05 -30.02
N GLU A 133 19.24 -11.20 -30.55
CA GLU A 133 19.39 -9.79 -30.17
C GLU A 133 18.06 -9.01 -30.28
N TYR A 134 17.22 -9.39 -31.26
CA TYR A 134 15.88 -8.77 -31.42
C TYR A 134 15.03 -8.87 -30.16
N PHE A 135 15.11 -9.97 -29.43
CA PHE A 135 14.30 -10.19 -28.25
C PHE A 135 14.79 -9.43 -27.01
N PHE A 136 16.01 -8.90 -27.03
CA PHE A 136 16.62 -8.13 -25.95
C PHE A 136 16.85 -6.66 -26.29
N THR A 137 16.38 -6.22 -27.46
CA THR A 137 16.46 -4.82 -27.87
C THR A 137 15.37 -4.00 -27.16
N PRO A 138 15.69 -2.84 -26.59
CA PRO A 138 14.69 -1.92 -26.02
C PRO A 138 13.57 -1.59 -26.99
N GLY A 139 12.32 -1.61 -26.50
CA GLY A 139 11.13 -1.42 -27.33
C GLY A 139 10.10 -0.47 -26.72
N TYR A 140 10.54 0.70 -26.27
CA TYR A 140 9.64 1.69 -25.67
C TYR A 140 8.51 2.08 -26.62
N GLY A 141 7.26 1.95 -26.15
CA GLY A 141 6.05 2.18 -26.96
C GLY A 141 5.57 0.94 -27.73
N GLU A 142 6.34 -0.15 -27.77
CA GLU A 142 5.90 -1.42 -28.32
C GLU A 142 5.10 -2.23 -27.28
N ILE A 143 4.19 -3.11 -27.72
CA ILE A 143 3.35 -3.95 -26.87
C ILE A 143 3.42 -5.39 -27.36
N VAL A 144 3.72 -6.32 -26.47
CA VAL A 144 3.56 -7.77 -26.71
C VAL A 144 2.13 -8.17 -26.34
N ALA A 145 1.50 -9.02 -27.17
CA ALA A 145 0.17 -9.51 -26.93
C ALA A 145 0.01 -11.00 -27.25
N GLU A 146 -0.91 -11.64 -26.53
CA GLU A 146 -1.39 -13.00 -26.80
C GLU A 146 -2.65 -12.95 -27.64
N ILE A 147 -2.62 -13.63 -28.79
CA ILE A 147 -3.70 -13.67 -29.78
C ILE A 147 -4.03 -15.13 -30.11
N ALA A 148 -5.30 -15.44 -30.35
CA ALA A 148 -5.66 -16.75 -30.92
C ALA A 148 -5.11 -16.89 -32.35
N GLU A 149 -4.74 -18.10 -32.76
CA GLU A 149 -4.23 -18.34 -34.12
C GLU A 149 -5.23 -17.89 -35.19
N GLU A 150 -6.49 -18.17 -34.95
CA GLU A 150 -7.62 -17.83 -35.83
C GLU A 150 -7.89 -16.33 -35.94
N ASP A 151 -7.50 -15.55 -34.93
CA ASP A 151 -7.73 -14.10 -34.86
C ASP A 151 -6.63 -13.27 -35.54
N LEU A 152 -5.55 -13.88 -36.02
CA LEU A 152 -4.49 -13.16 -36.75
C LEU A 152 -5.04 -12.42 -37.98
N ALA A 153 -6.01 -12.98 -38.68
CA ALA A 153 -6.65 -12.30 -39.82
C ALA A 153 -7.42 -11.03 -39.40
N VAL A 154 -7.88 -10.96 -38.17
CA VAL A 154 -8.54 -9.76 -37.62
C VAL A 154 -7.53 -8.63 -37.42
N LEU A 155 -6.30 -8.95 -36.98
CA LEU A 155 -5.22 -7.98 -36.87
C LEU A 155 -4.85 -7.41 -38.23
N ASP A 156 -4.73 -8.28 -39.26
CA ASP A 156 -4.42 -7.85 -40.63
C ASP A 156 -5.54 -6.94 -41.17
N ALA A 157 -6.81 -7.27 -40.94
CA ALA A 157 -7.95 -6.45 -41.36
C ALA A 157 -8.03 -5.10 -40.60
N ALA A 158 -7.60 -5.06 -39.33
CA ALA A 158 -7.55 -3.82 -38.55
C ALA A 158 -6.40 -2.89 -39.01
N GLY A 159 -5.46 -3.38 -39.82
CA GLY A 159 -4.32 -2.64 -40.32
C GLY A 159 -3.40 -2.17 -39.20
N VAL A 160 -3.18 -2.99 -38.17
CA VAL A 160 -2.17 -2.78 -37.15
C VAL A 160 -0.81 -3.29 -37.62
N SER A 161 0.26 -2.62 -37.25
CA SER A 161 1.61 -3.05 -37.55
C SER A 161 2.11 -3.98 -36.43
N TYR A 162 2.49 -5.23 -36.78
CA TYR A 162 2.97 -6.20 -35.80
C TYR A 162 3.98 -7.20 -36.38
N ASP A 163 4.81 -7.75 -35.51
CA ASP A 163 5.68 -8.89 -35.75
C ASP A 163 5.15 -10.12 -35.03
N LYS A 164 5.21 -11.28 -35.70
CA LYS A 164 5.00 -12.59 -35.05
C LYS A 164 6.27 -12.98 -34.33
N ILE A 165 6.24 -13.06 -33.01
CA ILE A 165 7.43 -13.28 -32.18
C ILE A 165 7.53 -14.67 -31.59
N GLY A 166 6.39 -15.43 -31.58
CA GLY A 166 6.40 -16.78 -31.01
C GLY A 166 5.01 -17.37 -30.81
N LYS A 167 4.95 -18.34 -29.92
CA LYS A 167 3.71 -18.97 -29.47
C LYS A 167 3.82 -19.40 -28.01
N THR A 168 2.69 -19.52 -27.34
CA THR A 168 2.58 -20.05 -25.99
C THR A 168 2.68 -21.57 -25.96
N LEU A 169 3.21 -22.13 -24.86
CA LEU A 169 3.39 -23.56 -24.62
C LEU A 169 2.62 -24.01 -23.38
N ASP A 170 2.18 -25.27 -23.39
CA ASP A 170 1.61 -25.90 -22.19
C ASP A 170 2.66 -26.18 -21.10
N LYS A 171 3.91 -26.47 -21.52
CA LYS A 171 5.00 -26.68 -20.58
C LYS A 171 5.53 -25.36 -20.02
N PRO A 172 5.77 -25.25 -18.70
CA PRO A 172 6.28 -24.04 -18.06
C PRO A 172 7.79 -23.87 -18.34
N GLN A 173 8.12 -23.47 -19.55
CA GLN A 173 9.49 -23.29 -20.03
C GLN A 173 9.54 -22.24 -21.15
N PHE A 174 10.72 -21.67 -21.37
CA PHE A 174 11.02 -20.82 -22.51
C PHE A 174 11.88 -21.58 -23.51
N GLU A 175 11.53 -21.54 -24.78
CA GLU A 175 12.29 -22.16 -25.86
C GLU A 175 12.75 -21.08 -26.84
N CYS A 176 14.06 -20.98 -27.08
CA CYS A 176 14.66 -20.14 -28.09
C CYS A 176 15.70 -20.97 -28.88
N ASP A 177 15.44 -21.21 -30.16
CA ASP A 177 16.20 -22.14 -30.99
C ASP A 177 16.31 -23.54 -30.34
N ASP A 178 17.52 -23.94 -29.93
CA ASP A 178 17.76 -25.21 -29.27
C ASP A 178 17.98 -25.07 -27.76
N GLU A 179 17.87 -23.86 -27.24
CA GLU A 179 17.97 -23.55 -25.81
C GLU A 179 16.59 -23.65 -25.14
N VAL A 180 16.59 -24.25 -23.95
CA VAL A 180 15.39 -24.37 -23.10
C VAL A 180 15.75 -23.92 -21.70
N ILE A 181 14.98 -22.98 -21.18
CA ILE A 181 15.09 -22.46 -19.81
C ILE A 181 13.80 -22.80 -19.08
N SER A 182 13.90 -23.37 -17.90
CA SER A 182 12.70 -23.64 -17.08
C SER A 182 12.09 -22.33 -16.56
N MET A 183 10.78 -22.35 -16.35
CA MET A 183 10.05 -21.21 -15.74
C MET A 183 10.60 -20.88 -14.35
N GLU A 184 10.92 -21.90 -13.57
CA GLU A 184 11.46 -21.75 -12.20
C GLU A 184 12.82 -21.05 -12.21
N GLU A 185 13.73 -21.46 -13.12
CA GLU A 185 15.03 -20.82 -13.28
C GLU A 185 14.90 -19.34 -13.69
N ALA A 186 14.04 -19.05 -14.68
CA ALA A 186 13.81 -17.70 -15.15
C ALA A 186 13.18 -16.80 -14.06
N LEU A 187 12.18 -17.32 -13.33
CA LEU A 187 11.53 -16.61 -12.24
C LEU A 187 12.51 -16.34 -11.09
N SER A 188 13.31 -17.33 -10.72
CA SER A 188 14.34 -17.18 -9.67
C SER A 188 15.39 -16.13 -10.05
N ALA A 189 15.84 -16.13 -11.31
CA ALA A 189 16.80 -15.13 -11.80
C ALA A 189 16.18 -13.73 -11.79
N TRP A 190 14.92 -13.57 -12.22
CA TRP A 190 14.24 -12.29 -12.25
C TRP A 190 13.96 -11.74 -10.84
N SER A 191 13.39 -12.56 -9.95
CA SER A 191 13.04 -12.14 -8.58
C SER A 191 14.26 -11.96 -7.68
N GLY A 192 15.34 -12.71 -7.92
CA GLY A 192 16.55 -12.70 -7.09
C GLY A 192 17.53 -11.55 -7.36
N THR A 193 17.30 -10.74 -8.39
CA THR A 193 18.25 -9.70 -8.83
C THR A 193 18.60 -8.70 -7.72
N LEU A 194 17.64 -8.25 -6.95
CA LEU A 194 17.81 -7.27 -5.88
C LEU A 194 17.81 -7.89 -4.47
N GLU A 195 17.64 -9.19 -4.33
CA GLU A 195 17.41 -9.86 -3.04
C GLU A 195 18.52 -9.58 -2.00
N LYS A 196 19.77 -9.41 -2.46
CA LYS A 196 20.92 -9.13 -1.59
C LYS A 196 20.90 -7.73 -0.97
N VAL A 197 20.31 -6.75 -1.65
CA VAL A 197 20.27 -5.34 -1.22
C VAL A 197 18.87 -4.93 -0.80
N PHE A 198 17.86 -5.64 -1.27
CA PHE A 198 16.45 -5.36 -1.03
C PHE A 198 15.67 -6.66 -0.85
N PRO A 199 15.88 -7.37 0.28
CA PRO A 199 15.27 -8.67 0.50
C PRO A 199 13.74 -8.59 0.47
N THR A 200 13.11 -9.60 -0.10
CA THR A 200 11.65 -9.70 -0.17
C THR A 200 11.04 -10.26 1.12
N ARG A 201 11.84 -11.00 1.89
CA ARG A 201 11.45 -11.57 3.18
C ARG A 201 12.49 -11.28 4.25
N SER A 202 12.03 -11.10 5.49
CA SER A 202 12.89 -10.82 6.64
C SER A 202 13.35 -12.07 7.39
N GLY A 203 12.73 -13.22 7.12
CA GLY A 203 13.00 -14.45 7.85
C GLY A 203 12.47 -14.42 9.28
N VAL A 204 11.34 -13.79 9.53
CA VAL A 204 10.67 -13.79 10.85
C VAL A 204 10.35 -15.23 11.24
N GLU A 205 10.72 -15.62 12.46
CA GLU A 205 10.37 -16.92 13.02
C GLU A 205 8.85 -17.06 13.16
N ASP A 206 8.33 -18.21 12.75
CA ASP A 206 6.95 -18.59 13.04
C ASP A 206 6.77 -18.73 14.56
N LYS A 207 5.81 -17.98 15.09
CA LYS A 207 5.39 -18.11 16.50
C LYS A 207 3.99 -18.67 16.57
N GLU A 208 3.70 -19.39 17.65
CA GLU A 208 2.34 -19.86 17.92
C GLU A 208 1.37 -18.66 17.94
N ILE A 209 0.30 -18.76 17.15
CA ILE A 209 -0.68 -17.71 16.99
C ILE A 209 -1.96 -18.07 17.75
N ASN A 210 -2.42 -17.15 18.58
CA ASN A 210 -3.74 -17.27 19.18
C ASN A 210 -4.81 -16.89 18.14
N THR A 211 -5.72 -17.83 17.86
CA THR A 211 -6.79 -17.69 16.87
C THR A 211 -8.18 -17.52 17.49
N GLY A 212 -8.26 -17.42 18.83
CA GLY A 212 -9.51 -17.29 19.56
C GLY A 212 -10.23 -15.97 19.32
N LEU A 213 -11.56 -16.01 19.23
CA LEU A 213 -12.39 -14.83 19.23
C LEU A 213 -12.83 -14.51 20.66
N TYR A 214 -12.83 -13.22 21.00
CA TYR A 214 -13.35 -12.75 22.29
C TYR A 214 -14.75 -12.19 22.11
N ASP A 215 -15.75 -12.97 22.54
CA ASP A 215 -17.15 -12.57 22.50
C ASP A 215 -17.63 -12.20 23.91
N THR A 216 -18.19 -11.01 24.06
CA THR A 216 -18.71 -10.51 25.34
C THR A 216 -20.00 -9.72 25.15
N LYS A 217 -20.84 -9.76 26.19
CA LYS A 217 -22.02 -8.88 26.32
C LYS A 217 -21.71 -7.65 27.16
N ASP A 218 -20.54 -7.61 27.80
CA ASP A 218 -20.08 -6.46 28.58
C ASP A 218 -19.36 -5.47 27.68
N ILE A 219 -20.18 -4.67 26.99
CA ILE A 219 -19.73 -3.64 26.03
C ILE A 219 -19.94 -2.29 26.70
N TYR A 220 -18.95 -1.40 26.53
CA TYR A 220 -19.06 -0.04 27.06
C TYR A 220 -20.20 0.71 26.40
N VAL A 221 -21.11 1.24 27.20
CA VAL A 221 -22.25 2.03 26.75
C VAL A 221 -22.11 3.46 27.26
N CYS A 222 -22.06 4.43 26.34
CA CYS A 222 -21.98 5.84 26.69
C CYS A 222 -23.20 6.30 27.52
N LYS A 223 -22.94 6.95 28.64
CA LYS A 223 -23.98 7.52 29.53
C LYS A 223 -24.39 8.91 29.10
N HIS A 224 -23.49 9.65 28.44
CA HIS A 224 -23.70 11.04 28.01
C HIS A 224 -23.91 11.12 26.50
N LYS A 225 -25.08 10.70 26.02
CA LYS A 225 -25.42 10.68 24.60
C LYS A 225 -25.61 12.08 24.06
N VAL A 226 -25.03 12.38 22.92
CA VAL A 226 -25.17 13.60 22.15
C VAL A 226 -25.75 13.30 20.77
N ALA A 227 -26.48 14.23 20.17
CA ALA A 227 -27.08 14.00 18.86
C ALA A 227 -26.01 13.95 17.75
N ASN A 228 -25.10 14.91 17.77
CA ASN A 228 -23.97 14.99 16.83
C ASN A 228 -22.67 15.01 17.64
N PRO A 229 -21.91 13.91 17.71
CA PRO A 229 -20.63 13.91 18.40
C PRO A 229 -19.62 14.81 17.70
N SER A 230 -18.87 15.58 18.48
CA SER A 230 -17.76 16.39 17.98
C SER A 230 -16.46 15.59 18.07
N VAL A 231 -15.69 15.57 16.98
CA VAL A 231 -14.39 14.91 16.85
C VAL A 231 -13.30 15.94 16.75
N PHE A 232 -12.36 15.93 17.68
CA PHE A 232 -11.15 16.72 17.59
C PHE A 232 -10.03 15.92 16.93
N ILE A 233 -9.44 16.49 15.87
CA ILE A 233 -8.31 15.90 15.11
C ILE A 233 -7.11 16.85 15.27
N PRO A 234 -6.16 16.56 16.17
CA PRO A 234 -4.93 17.32 16.27
C PRO A 234 -4.04 17.09 15.03
N VAL A 235 -3.59 18.17 14.41
CA VAL A 235 -2.75 18.14 13.22
C VAL A 235 -1.36 18.65 13.57
N PHE A 236 -0.36 17.87 13.31
CA PHE A 236 1.06 18.19 13.54
C PHE A 236 1.81 18.33 12.22
N PRO A 237 2.96 19.02 12.19
CA PRO A 237 3.84 18.96 11.03
C PRO A 237 4.10 17.51 10.61
N GLY A 238 3.76 17.16 9.37
CA GLY A 238 3.87 15.79 8.84
C GLY A 238 2.64 14.90 8.98
N THR A 239 1.57 15.32 9.67
CA THR A 239 0.25 14.67 9.56
C THR A 239 -0.28 14.83 8.14
N ASN A 240 -0.85 13.78 7.55
CA ASN A 240 -1.37 13.83 6.18
C ASN A 240 -2.68 13.08 5.94
N CYS A 241 -3.21 12.39 6.95
CA CYS A 241 -4.47 11.64 6.84
C CYS A 241 -5.67 12.35 7.49
N GLU A 242 -5.52 13.60 7.92
CA GLU A 242 -6.54 14.35 8.63
C GLU A 242 -7.78 14.65 7.78
N TYR A 243 -7.62 14.83 6.47
CA TYR A 243 -8.74 15.08 5.56
C TYR A 243 -9.59 13.83 5.36
N ASP A 244 -8.98 12.69 5.03
CA ASP A 244 -9.68 11.41 4.87
C ASP A 244 -10.37 11.01 6.17
N THR A 245 -9.67 11.19 7.29
CA THR A 245 -10.22 10.99 8.65
C THR A 245 -11.44 11.86 8.90
N ALA A 246 -11.35 13.17 8.62
CA ALA A 246 -12.45 14.09 8.83
C ALA A 246 -13.67 13.72 7.96
N LEU A 247 -13.45 13.38 6.69
CA LEU A 247 -14.51 12.95 5.77
C LEU A 247 -15.21 11.68 6.26
N SER A 248 -14.45 10.69 6.77
CA SER A 248 -15.02 9.44 7.30
C SER A 248 -15.93 9.69 8.52
N PHE A 249 -15.50 10.55 9.45
CA PHE A 249 -16.32 10.92 10.60
C PHE A 249 -17.56 11.75 10.21
N GLN A 250 -17.42 12.67 9.25
CA GLN A 250 -18.55 13.44 8.72
C GLN A 250 -19.57 12.54 8.01
N ALA A 251 -19.11 11.57 7.23
CA ALA A 251 -19.99 10.58 6.60
C ALA A 251 -20.76 9.75 7.63
N ALA A 252 -20.18 9.52 8.82
CA ALA A 252 -20.86 8.88 9.95
C ALA A 252 -21.75 9.82 10.77
N GLY A 253 -21.87 11.11 10.40
CA GLY A 253 -22.75 12.09 11.05
C GLY A 253 -22.11 12.84 12.23
N ALA A 254 -20.78 12.84 12.35
CA ALA A 254 -20.08 13.60 13.37
C ALA A 254 -19.63 14.99 12.86
N ASP A 255 -19.51 15.95 13.76
CA ASP A 255 -18.87 17.25 13.51
C ASP A 255 -17.36 17.11 13.73
N THR A 256 -16.53 17.55 12.79
CA THR A 256 -15.07 17.45 12.88
C THR A 256 -14.40 18.81 13.06
N LYS A 257 -13.37 18.86 13.91
CA LYS A 257 -12.57 20.05 14.16
C LYS A 257 -11.10 19.69 14.08
N SER A 258 -10.41 20.16 13.06
CA SER A 258 -8.95 20.02 12.92
C SER A 258 -8.25 21.31 13.35
N ILE A 259 -7.22 21.20 14.19
CA ILE A 259 -6.39 22.34 14.60
C ILE A 259 -4.93 21.97 14.37
N VAL A 260 -4.20 22.87 13.70
CA VAL A 260 -2.77 22.71 13.44
C VAL A 260 -1.96 23.17 14.63
N PHE A 261 -1.08 22.30 15.14
CA PHE A 261 -0.09 22.66 16.15
C PHE A 261 1.00 23.53 15.54
N LYS A 262 1.13 24.75 16.00
CA LYS A 262 2.15 25.73 15.55
C LYS A 262 3.33 25.71 16.50
N ASN A 263 4.55 25.54 15.98
CA ASN A 263 5.78 25.41 16.77
C ASN A 263 6.88 26.39 16.37
N MET A 264 6.55 27.48 15.66
CA MET A 264 7.54 28.44 15.15
C MET A 264 8.07 29.38 16.24
N THR A 265 7.29 29.65 17.28
CA THR A 265 7.67 30.51 18.41
C THR A 265 7.13 29.94 19.72
N GLU A 266 7.68 30.33 20.87
CA GLU A 266 7.17 29.95 22.20
C GLU A 266 5.69 30.34 22.38
N GLN A 267 5.28 31.50 21.87
CA GLN A 267 3.89 31.93 21.91
C GLN A 267 2.99 31.00 21.09
N ASN A 268 3.44 30.61 19.88
CA ASN A 268 2.68 29.65 19.06
C ASN A 268 2.49 28.30 19.76
N ILE A 269 3.49 27.82 20.47
CA ILE A 269 3.42 26.57 21.24
C ILE A 269 2.38 26.73 22.36
N THR A 270 2.45 27.80 23.13
CA THR A 270 1.50 28.09 24.21
C THR A 270 0.07 28.19 23.70
N ASP A 271 -0.14 28.99 22.65
CA ASP A 271 -1.48 29.18 22.04
C ASP A 271 -2.02 27.86 21.49
N SER A 272 -1.14 27.01 20.90
CA SER A 272 -1.55 25.70 20.38
C SER A 272 -1.93 24.72 21.50
N VAL A 273 -1.18 24.70 22.60
CA VAL A 273 -1.52 23.91 23.78
C VAL A 273 -2.89 24.30 24.35
N ASP A 274 -3.14 25.59 24.52
CA ASP A 274 -4.42 26.10 25.03
C ASP A 274 -5.57 25.81 24.08
N ALA A 275 -5.32 25.92 22.76
CA ALA A 275 -6.32 25.57 21.74
C ALA A 275 -6.65 24.07 21.73
N PHE A 276 -5.65 23.20 21.90
CA PHE A 276 -5.82 21.74 21.98
C PHE A 276 -6.58 21.35 23.26
N GLU A 277 -6.18 21.87 24.42
CA GLU A 277 -6.89 21.67 25.68
C GLU A 277 -8.37 21.99 25.53
N LYS A 278 -8.68 23.19 25.01
CA LYS A 278 -10.06 23.63 24.79
C LYS A 278 -10.79 22.69 23.84
N ALA A 279 -10.18 22.33 22.70
CA ALA A 279 -10.81 21.46 21.72
C ALA A 279 -11.11 20.07 22.28
N ILE A 280 -10.20 19.48 23.09
CA ILE A 280 -10.43 18.19 23.75
C ILE A 280 -11.60 18.29 24.73
N ARG A 281 -11.67 19.36 25.53
CA ARG A 281 -12.77 19.58 26.49
C ARG A 281 -14.14 19.79 25.83
N GLU A 282 -14.17 20.28 24.59
CA GLU A 282 -15.38 20.50 23.81
C GLU A 282 -15.84 19.28 23.01
N SER A 283 -14.94 18.28 22.79
CA SER A 283 -15.19 17.13 21.93
C SER A 283 -15.59 15.87 22.71
N GLN A 284 -16.29 14.95 22.06
CA GLN A 284 -16.62 13.61 22.55
C GLN A 284 -15.63 12.57 22.06
N ILE A 285 -14.93 12.84 20.97
CA ILE A 285 -13.98 11.95 20.35
C ILE A 285 -12.66 12.68 20.11
N LEU A 286 -11.56 12.04 20.46
CA LEU A 286 -10.21 12.46 20.11
C LEU A 286 -9.65 11.48 19.07
N MET A 287 -9.26 11.98 17.90
CA MET A 287 -8.76 11.16 16.78
C MET A 287 -7.35 11.54 16.39
N PHE A 288 -6.40 10.63 16.57
CA PHE A 288 -5.04 10.76 16.09
C PHE A 288 -4.93 10.17 14.68
N ALA A 289 -4.83 11.06 13.70
CA ALA A 289 -4.69 10.68 12.30
C ALA A 289 -3.32 10.08 11.98
N GLY A 290 -3.26 9.38 10.86
CA GLY A 290 -2.01 8.87 10.30
C GLY A 290 -1.13 9.96 9.68
N GLY A 291 0.08 9.59 9.28
CA GLY A 291 1.08 10.46 8.68
C GLY A 291 2.47 10.19 9.25
N PHE A 292 3.33 11.22 9.17
CA PHE A 292 4.73 11.15 9.57
C PHE A 292 5.06 12.35 10.45
N SER A 293 4.47 12.43 11.63
CA SER A 293 4.62 13.58 12.51
C SER A 293 6.09 13.84 12.86
N ALA A 294 6.56 15.06 12.55
CA ALA A 294 7.95 15.49 12.66
C ALA A 294 8.97 14.68 11.83
N GLY A 295 8.51 14.01 10.74
CA GLY A 295 9.38 13.39 9.75
C GLY A 295 9.87 11.99 10.07
N ASP A 296 9.18 11.22 10.93
CA ASP A 296 9.55 9.84 11.30
C ASP A 296 11.04 9.71 11.69
N GLU A 297 11.35 10.18 12.86
CA GLU A 297 12.70 10.10 13.44
C GLU A 297 13.14 8.64 13.60
N PRO A 298 14.43 8.29 13.36
CA PRO A 298 14.93 6.92 13.41
C PRO A 298 14.66 6.17 14.73
N ASP A 299 14.47 6.87 15.82
CA ASP A 299 14.22 6.29 17.16
C ASP A 299 12.74 6.20 17.50
N GLY A 300 11.88 6.19 16.52
CA GLY A 300 10.47 5.92 16.66
C GLY A 300 9.53 7.07 16.34
N SER A 301 8.52 6.72 15.58
CA SER A 301 7.47 7.63 15.14
C SER A 301 6.63 8.19 16.28
N ALA A 302 5.95 9.30 16.04
CA ALA A 302 5.03 9.98 16.95
C ALA A 302 5.66 10.62 18.21
N LYS A 303 6.98 10.83 18.27
CA LYS A 303 7.63 11.50 19.42
C LYS A 303 7.09 12.90 19.68
N PHE A 304 6.87 13.67 18.62
CA PHE A 304 6.36 15.04 18.75
C PHE A 304 4.94 15.04 19.33
N ILE A 305 4.06 14.20 18.81
CA ILE A 305 2.71 14.03 19.36
C ILE A 305 2.79 13.67 20.85
N THR A 306 3.61 12.68 21.21
CA THR A 306 3.71 12.21 22.59
C THR A 306 4.28 13.27 23.53
N SER A 307 5.21 14.08 23.08
CA SER A 307 5.75 15.19 23.88
C SER A 307 4.68 16.22 24.20
N ILE A 308 3.87 16.60 23.22
CA ILE A 308 2.79 17.57 23.40
C ILE A 308 1.68 17.01 24.30
N PHE A 309 1.26 15.75 24.09
CA PHE A 309 0.19 15.13 24.88
C PHE A 309 0.59 14.75 26.31
N ARG A 310 1.89 14.83 26.64
CA ARG A 310 2.40 14.76 28.03
C ARG A 310 2.35 16.09 28.77
N ASN A 311 2.07 17.22 28.08
CA ASN A 311 1.79 18.47 28.74
C ASN A 311 0.62 18.30 29.70
N GLU A 312 0.74 18.79 30.94
CA GLU A 312 -0.25 18.56 31.99
C GLU A 312 -1.67 19.00 31.62
N LYS A 313 -1.84 20.19 31.01
CA LYS A 313 -3.15 20.69 30.60
C LYS A 313 -3.84 19.75 29.61
N ILE A 314 -3.09 19.29 28.58
CA ILE A 314 -3.61 18.39 27.56
C ILE A 314 -3.88 17.01 28.16
N LYS A 315 -2.96 16.49 28.96
CA LYS A 315 -3.10 15.20 29.65
C LYS A 315 -4.34 15.18 30.53
N ASP A 316 -4.56 16.23 31.33
CA ASP A 316 -5.74 16.33 32.20
C ASP A 316 -7.02 16.39 31.37
N ALA A 317 -7.04 17.12 30.27
CA ALA A 317 -8.19 17.19 29.36
C ALA A 317 -8.51 15.82 28.73
N VAL A 318 -7.47 15.02 28.39
CA VAL A 318 -7.66 13.65 27.86
C VAL A 318 -8.20 12.72 28.95
N HIS A 319 -7.70 12.80 30.19
CA HIS A 319 -8.21 12.00 31.29
C HIS A 319 -9.65 12.39 31.62
N GLU A 320 -10.00 13.67 31.66
CA GLU A 320 -11.40 14.14 31.82
C GLU A 320 -12.30 13.62 30.70
N LEU A 321 -11.82 13.62 29.44
CA LEU A 321 -12.57 13.06 28.31
C LEU A 321 -12.91 11.59 28.54
N LEU A 322 -11.94 10.80 29.00
CA LEU A 322 -12.13 9.36 29.20
C LEU A 322 -12.83 9.03 30.50
N ASP A 323 -12.47 9.65 31.63
CA ASP A 323 -12.91 9.21 32.97
C ASP A 323 -14.25 9.85 33.38
N GLU A 324 -14.55 11.09 32.92
CA GLU A 324 -15.72 11.84 33.35
C GLU A 324 -16.79 12.03 32.28
N ARG A 325 -16.36 12.14 30.96
CA ARG A 325 -17.27 12.49 29.88
C ARG A 325 -17.62 11.34 28.94
N ASP A 326 -17.23 10.10 29.29
CA ASP A 326 -17.47 8.90 28.48
C ASP A 326 -16.91 8.95 27.05
N GLY A 327 -15.87 9.75 26.83
CA GLY A 327 -15.33 9.99 25.48
C GLY A 327 -14.61 8.77 24.90
N LEU A 328 -14.35 8.87 23.61
CA LEU A 328 -13.66 7.85 22.82
C LEU A 328 -12.34 8.39 22.25
N VAL A 329 -11.38 7.49 22.06
CA VAL A 329 -10.09 7.82 21.40
C VAL A 329 -9.80 6.79 20.32
N LEU A 330 -9.42 7.26 19.12
CA LEU A 330 -8.97 6.43 18.02
C LEU A 330 -7.61 6.91 17.54
N GLY A 331 -6.73 5.97 17.18
CA GLY A 331 -5.45 6.26 16.56
C GLY A 331 -5.15 5.31 15.43
N ILE A 332 -4.90 5.84 14.24
CA ILE A 332 -4.59 5.05 13.05
C ILE A 332 -3.15 5.30 12.62
N CYS A 333 -2.39 4.24 12.33
CA CYS A 333 -1.01 4.28 11.85
C CYS A 333 -0.11 5.12 12.79
N ASN A 334 0.32 6.31 12.40
CA ASN A 334 1.08 7.24 13.25
C ASN A 334 0.30 7.59 14.54
N GLY A 335 -1.01 7.67 14.46
CA GLY A 335 -1.88 7.82 15.64
C GLY A 335 -1.79 6.64 16.60
N PHE A 336 -1.76 5.40 16.12
CA PHE A 336 -1.58 4.23 16.98
C PHE A 336 -0.20 4.22 17.63
N GLN A 337 0.85 4.60 16.89
CA GLN A 337 2.20 4.79 17.45
C GLN A 337 2.19 5.82 18.60
N ALA A 338 1.40 6.90 18.48
CA ALA A 338 1.21 7.86 19.55
C ALA A 338 0.48 7.25 20.75
N LEU A 339 -0.64 6.55 20.53
CA LEU A 339 -1.45 5.94 21.60
C LEU A 339 -0.64 4.96 22.43
N ILE A 340 0.16 4.10 21.79
CA ILE A 340 0.94 3.09 22.51
C ILE A 340 2.07 3.75 23.31
N LYS A 341 2.76 4.76 22.76
CA LYS A 341 3.82 5.50 23.45
C LYS A 341 3.30 6.38 24.59
N LEU A 342 2.05 6.81 24.52
CA LEU A 342 1.38 7.53 25.60
C LEU A 342 0.85 6.59 26.69
N GLY A 343 0.75 5.29 26.43
CA GLY A 343 0.12 4.33 27.34
C GLY A 343 -1.40 4.30 27.26
N LEU A 344 -2.02 5.10 26.38
CA LEU A 344 -3.48 5.06 26.14
C LEU A 344 -3.95 3.68 25.71
N VAL A 345 -3.15 2.97 24.96
CA VAL A 345 -3.21 1.51 24.83
C VAL A 345 -1.88 0.92 25.30
N PRO A 346 -1.87 -0.17 26.07
CA PRO A 346 -3.00 -0.99 26.52
C PRO A 346 -3.63 -0.53 27.85
N TYR A 347 -3.22 0.60 28.46
CA TYR A 347 -3.58 0.94 29.85
C TYR A 347 -4.87 1.77 30.00
N GLY A 348 -5.34 2.43 28.95
CA GLY A 348 -6.52 3.31 28.99
C GLY A 348 -6.26 4.69 29.57
N LYS A 349 -4.99 5.09 29.78
CA LYS A 349 -4.61 6.40 30.35
C LYS A 349 -3.23 6.81 29.88
N ILE A 350 -2.96 8.10 29.90
CA ILE A 350 -1.60 8.59 29.63
C ILE A 350 -0.72 8.22 30.83
N ALA A 351 0.24 7.33 30.58
CA ALA A 351 1.16 6.78 31.58
C ALA A 351 2.55 6.58 31.00
N THR A 352 3.55 6.49 31.87
CA THR A 352 4.91 6.12 31.46
C THR A 352 4.94 4.64 31.10
N GLN A 353 5.48 4.32 29.91
CA GLN A 353 5.73 2.94 29.53
C GLN A 353 6.80 2.31 30.45
N LEU A 354 6.61 1.05 30.79
CA LEU A 354 7.58 0.21 31.48
C LEU A 354 8.46 -0.51 30.45
N SER A 355 9.55 -1.10 30.89
CA SER A 355 10.50 -1.80 30.00
C SER A 355 9.89 -3.03 29.29
N ASP A 356 8.83 -3.59 29.86
CA ASP A 356 8.09 -4.75 29.33
C ASP A 356 6.78 -4.38 28.62
N SER A 357 6.45 -3.07 28.55
CA SER A 357 5.22 -2.59 27.89
C SER A 357 5.18 -3.00 26.42
N PRO A 358 4.02 -3.39 25.89
CA PRO A 358 3.83 -3.54 24.46
C PRO A 358 4.24 -2.29 23.69
N THR A 359 4.81 -2.45 22.51
CA THR A 359 5.26 -1.33 21.68
C THR A 359 5.08 -1.61 20.19
N LEU A 360 5.19 -0.55 19.39
CA LEU A 360 5.36 -0.62 17.95
C LEU A 360 6.81 -0.25 17.62
N THR A 361 7.41 -1.02 16.71
CA THR A 361 8.79 -0.84 16.28
C THR A 361 8.93 -1.00 14.77
N THR A 362 10.14 -0.84 14.26
CA THR A 362 10.48 -1.01 12.84
C THR A 362 9.99 -2.35 12.31
N ASN A 363 9.42 -2.34 11.11
CA ASN A 363 9.02 -3.54 10.40
C ASN A 363 10.18 -4.55 10.34
N SER A 364 9.88 -5.84 10.44
CA SER A 364 10.89 -6.91 10.40
C SER A 364 11.77 -6.83 9.15
N ILE A 365 11.20 -6.43 8.02
CA ILE A 365 11.92 -6.27 6.75
C ILE A 365 12.87 -5.03 6.72
N GLY A 366 12.86 -4.19 7.75
CA GLY A 366 13.74 -3.03 7.87
C GLY A 366 13.43 -1.86 6.94
N ARG A 367 12.26 -1.84 6.33
CA ARG A 367 11.83 -0.75 5.43
C ARG A 367 10.34 -0.48 5.49
N HIS A 368 9.93 0.62 4.86
CA HIS A 368 8.53 0.96 4.63
C HIS A 368 7.86 -0.11 3.75
N VAL A 369 6.67 -0.53 4.14
CA VAL A 369 5.80 -1.41 3.37
C VAL A 369 4.47 -0.72 3.13
N SER A 370 4.02 -0.71 1.87
CA SER A 370 2.72 -0.18 1.45
C SER A 370 2.00 -1.25 0.64
N LYS A 371 0.92 -1.78 1.17
CA LYS A 371 0.09 -2.81 0.51
C LYS A 371 -1.30 -2.89 1.13
N THR A 372 -2.20 -3.51 0.40
CA THR A 372 -3.49 -3.92 0.96
C THR A 372 -3.32 -5.17 1.82
N VAL A 373 -3.86 -5.16 3.02
CA VAL A 373 -3.83 -6.27 3.98
C VAL A 373 -5.24 -6.75 4.28
N TYR A 374 -5.36 -7.99 4.74
CA TYR A 374 -6.60 -8.53 5.28
C TYR A 374 -6.52 -8.49 6.80
N THR A 375 -7.53 -7.90 7.43
CA THR A 375 -7.63 -7.81 8.90
C THR A 375 -8.92 -8.44 9.38
N LYS A 376 -8.85 -9.21 10.45
CA LYS A 376 -9.98 -9.89 11.08
C LYS A 376 -10.31 -9.24 12.41
N VAL A 377 -11.59 -8.95 12.62
CA VAL A 377 -12.09 -8.48 13.93
C VAL A 377 -12.15 -9.65 14.90
N VAL A 378 -11.38 -9.57 15.99
CA VAL A 378 -11.26 -10.67 16.94
C VAL A 378 -11.89 -10.41 18.31
N THR A 379 -12.41 -9.21 18.53
CA THR A 379 -13.19 -8.85 19.73
C THR A 379 -14.39 -7.97 19.38
N ASN A 380 -15.50 -8.15 20.07
CA ASN A 380 -16.65 -7.24 20.03
C ASN A 380 -16.71 -6.29 21.26
N LYS A 381 -15.68 -6.28 22.10
CA LYS A 381 -15.65 -5.50 23.35
C LYS A 381 -15.63 -3.99 23.12
N SER A 382 -14.95 -3.56 22.07
CA SER A 382 -14.77 -2.13 21.78
C SER A 382 -16.01 -1.50 21.16
N PRO A 383 -16.47 -0.32 21.63
CA PRO A 383 -17.54 0.42 20.98
C PRO A 383 -17.19 0.82 19.52
N TRP A 384 -15.92 0.89 19.18
CA TRP A 384 -15.46 1.14 17.81
C TRP A 384 -15.75 0.00 16.83
N LEU A 385 -15.99 -1.22 17.32
CA LEU A 385 -16.15 -2.43 16.51
C LEU A 385 -17.57 -3.01 16.56
N GLN A 386 -18.54 -2.33 17.18
CA GLN A 386 -19.89 -2.85 17.38
C GLN A 386 -20.69 -3.09 16.12
N GLU A 387 -20.43 -2.30 15.07
CA GLU A 387 -21.07 -2.47 13.76
C GLU A 387 -20.27 -3.43 12.84
N ALA A 388 -19.10 -3.88 13.28
CA ALA A 388 -18.30 -4.87 12.56
C ALA A 388 -18.66 -6.29 13.03
N GLU A 389 -18.72 -7.23 12.11
CA GLU A 389 -18.98 -8.63 12.42
C GLU A 389 -17.78 -9.24 13.17
N LEU A 390 -18.04 -9.88 14.31
CA LEU A 390 -17.02 -10.64 15.03
C LEU A 390 -16.55 -11.81 14.18
N GLY A 391 -15.25 -11.88 13.92
CA GLY A 391 -14.66 -12.82 12.95
C GLY A 391 -14.71 -12.32 11.50
N GLY A 392 -15.33 -11.18 11.22
CA GLY A 392 -15.37 -10.57 9.90
C GLY A 392 -13.99 -10.16 9.41
N VAL A 393 -13.71 -10.38 8.11
CA VAL A 393 -12.45 -10.08 7.43
C VAL A 393 -12.64 -8.90 6.49
N TYR A 394 -11.75 -7.93 6.59
CA TYR A 394 -11.79 -6.70 5.83
C TYR A 394 -10.48 -6.46 5.10
N SER A 395 -10.55 -6.04 3.84
CA SER A 395 -9.41 -5.64 3.03
C SER A 395 -9.15 -4.14 3.24
N ILE A 396 -7.97 -3.78 3.75
CA ILE A 396 -7.66 -2.41 4.19
C ILE A 396 -6.24 -2.04 3.74
N PRO A 397 -5.98 -0.83 3.23
CA PRO A 397 -4.63 -0.38 2.90
C PRO A 397 -3.80 -0.15 4.18
N ALA A 398 -2.53 -0.56 4.15
CA ALA A 398 -1.53 -0.32 5.17
C ALA A 398 -0.27 0.30 4.55
N SER A 399 0.31 1.29 5.21
CA SER A 399 1.49 2.01 4.70
C SER A 399 2.31 2.56 5.88
N HIS A 400 3.40 1.89 6.23
CA HIS A 400 4.22 2.24 7.41
C HIS A 400 5.61 1.61 7.38
N GLY A 401 6.58 2.26 8.04
CA GLY A 401 7.93 1.74 8.32
C GLY A 401 8.08 1.15 9.73
N GLU A 402 7.24 1.60 10.67
CA GLU A 402 7.21 1.19 12.08
C GLU A 402 5.79 0.76 12.48
N GLY A 403 5.39 -0.43 12.11
CA GLY A 403 4.07 -0.98 12.43
C GLY A 403 4.11 -2.33 13.15
N ARG A 404 5.31 -2.83 13.43
CA ARG A 404 5.51 -4.13 14.06
C ARG A 404 5.12 -4.09 15.53
N PHE A 405 4.02 -4.73 15.88
CA PHE A 405 3.64 -4.93 17.27
C PHE A 405 4.54 -5.96 17.94
N VAL A 406 5.12 -5.59 19.09
CA VAL A 406 6.01 -6.43 19.90
C VAL A 406 5.58 -6.37 21.35
N ALA A 407 5.48 -7.53 21.97
CA ALA A 407 5.18 -7.69 23.38
C ALA A 407 5.75 -9.03 23.91
N SER A 408 5.90 -9.15 25.23
CA SER A 408 6.21 -10.44 25.85
C SER A 408 5.02 -11.42 25.71
N ASP A 409 5.30 -12.70 25.80
CA ASP A 409 4.26 -13.74 25.75
C ASP A 409 3.21 -13.56 26.86
N GLU A 410 3.62 -13.08 28.04
CA GLU A 410 2.71 -12.75 29.14
C GLU A 410 1.75 -11.61 28.75
N TRP A 411 2.26 -10.56 28.12
CA TRP A 411 1.43 -9.47 27.61
C TRP A 411 0.48 -9.92 26.52
N ILE A 412 0.95 -10.75 25.59
CA ILE A 412 0.11 -11.29 24.50
C ILE A 412 -1.05 -12.09 25.11
N GLN A 413 -0.77 -13.03 26.03
CA GLN A 413 -1.80 -13.81 26.71
C GLN A 413 -2.79 -12.93 27.45
N LYS A 414 -2.32 -11.90 28.16
CA LYS A 414 -3.16 -10.95 28.88
C LYS A 414 -4.06 -10.14 27.94
N LEU A 415 -3.53 -9.66 26.81
CA LEU A 415 -4.31 -8.89 25.83
C LEU A 415 -5.45 -9.73 25.23
N PHE A 416 -5.17 -10.97 24.85
CA PHE A 416 -6.20 -11.90 24.36
C PHE A 416 -7.22 -12.25 25.44
N ALA A 417 -6.78 -12.59 26.63
CA ALA A 417 -7.66 -12.95 27.75
C ALA A 417 -8.61 -11.81 28.14
N ASN A 418 -8.17 -10.57 28.01
CA ASN A 418 -8.95 -9.39 28.33
C ASN A 418 -9.80 -8.86 27.16
N GLY A 419 -9.71 -9.46 25.96
CA GLY A 419 -10.37 -8.98 24.75
C GLY A 419 -9.83 -7.64 24.25
N GLN A 420 -8.55 -7.36 24.54
CA GLN A 420 -7.88 -6.12 24.13
C GLN A 420 -7.22 -6.21 22.76
N VAL A 421 -7.07 -7.41 22.18
CA VAL A 421 -6.69 -7.55 20.76
C VAL A 421 -7.92 -7.25 19.91
N ALA A 422 -7.86 -6.18 19.15
CA ALA A 422 -8.96 -5.70 18.33
C ALA A 422 -9.03 -6.43 16.99
N THR A 423 -7.91 -6.46 16.30
CA THR A 423 -7.79 -6.99 14.94
C THR A 423 -6.48 -7.74 14.77
N GLN A 424 -6.49 -8.77 13.92
CA GLN A 424 -5.32 -9.53 13.50
C GLN A 424 -5.15 -9.50 11.98
N TYR A 425 -3.90 -9.53 11.50
CA TYR A 425 -3.58 -9.81 10.12
C TYR A 425 -3.93 -11.26 9.79
N VAL A 426 -4.58 -11.49 8.66
CA VAL A 426 -5.03 -12.82 8.24
C VAL A 426 -4.64 -13.09 6.79
N ASP A 427 -4.55 -14.38 6.44
CA ASP A 427 -4.41 -14.83 5.07
C ASP A 427 -5.72 -14.66 4.27
N ILE A 428 -5.72 -15.08 3.02
CA ILE A 428 -6.91 -14.99 2.14
C ILE A 428 -8.09 -15.84 2.63
N ASP A 429 -7.82 -16.88 3.43
CA ASP A 429 -8.83 -17.76 4.02
C ASP A 429 -9.33 -17.26 5.40
N GLY A 430 -8.81 -16.12 5.87
CA GLY A 430 -9.19 -15.49 7.14
C GLY A 430 -8.52 -16.11 8.37
N ASN A 431 -7.41 -16.82 8.20
CA ASN A 431 -6.64 -17.36 9.32
C ASN A 431 -5.54 -16.40 9.73
N PRO A 432 -5.39 -16.07 11.04
CA PRO A 432 -4.26 -15.28 11.50
C PRO A 432 -2.93 -15.92 11.11
N THR A 433 -1.99 -15.10 10.61
CA THR A 433 -0.76 -15.64 10.03
C THR A 433 0.47 -14.78 10.33
N MET A 434 1.64 -15.43 10.44
CA MET A 434 2.95 -14.79 10.50
C MET A 434 3.59 -14.65 9.10
N ASP A 435 2.95 -15.17 8.04
CA ASP A 435 3.45 -15.01 6.67
C ASP A 435 3.52 -13.53 6.30
N GLU A 436 4.70 -13.09 5.89
CA GLU A 436 5.00 -11.68 5.55
C GLU A 436 4.21 -11.16 4.35
N ASP A 437 3.63 -12.06 3.53
CA ASP A 437 2.73 -11.66 2.46
C ASP A 437 1.42 -11.08 3.00
N PHE A 438 1.00 -11.46 4.19
CA PHE A 438 -0.24 -11.04 4.85
C PHE A 438 -0.01 -10.24 6.13
N ASN A 439 1.11 -10.48 6.84
CA ASN A 439 1.55 -9.74 8.02
C ASN A 439 2.85 -8.96 7.71
N PRO A 440 2.74 -7.87 6.94
CA PRO A 440 3.89 -7.26 6.25
C PRO A 440 4.88 -6.55 7.18
N ASN A 441 4.51 -6.32 8.43
CA ASN A 441 5.38 -5.70 9.43
C ASN A 441 6.01 -6.72 10.40
N GLY A 442 5.58 -7.99 10.36
CA GLY A 442 6.05 -9.04 11.26
C GLY A 442 5.52 -8.91 12.69
N SER A 443 4.32 -8.35 12.87
CA SER A 443 3.67 -8.19 14.17
C SER A 443 3.48 -9.53 14.89
N TYR A 444 3.83 -9.57 16.16
CA TYR A 444 3.68 -10.77 17.00
C TYR A 444 2.22 -11.20 17.07
N CYS A 445 1.99 -12.52 16.96
CA CYS A 445 0.64 -13.12 16.93
C CYS A 445 -0.29 -12.48 15.89
N ALA A 446 0.27 -11.92 14.82
CA ALA A 446 -0.46 -11.21 13.78
C ALA A 446 -1.30 -10.01 14.28
N ILE A 447 -0.98 -9.45 15.46
CA ILE A 447 -1.74 -8.35 16.07
C ILE A 447 -1.61 -7.09 15.19
N GLU A 448 -2.73 -6.60 14.67
CA GLU A 448 -2.82 -5.39 13.85
C GLU A 448 -3.29 -4.18 14.69
N GLY A 449 -4.19 -4.40 15.65
CA GLY A 449 -4.74 -3.37 16.52
C GLY A 449 -5.07 -3.86 17.91
N ILE A 450 -4.99 -2.95 18.90
CA ILE A 450 -5.32 -3.23 20.31
C ILE A 450 -6.17 -2.11 20.92
N THR A 451 -6.86 -2.44 22.00
CA THR A 451 -7.71 -1.50 22.74
C THR A 451 -7.23 -1.26 24.18
N SER A 452 -7.80 -0.21 24.81
CA SER A 452 -7.80 -0.06 26.27
C SER A 452 -8.59 -1.18 26.95
N PRO A 453 -8.44 -1.37 28.30
CA PRO A 453 -9.15 -2.42 29.03
C PRO A 453 -10.68 -2.34 28.91
N ASP A 454 -11.24 -1.15 28.74
CA ASP A 454 -12.67 -0.91 28.55
C ASP A 454 -13.09 -0.80 27.07
N GLY A 455 -12.16 -0.89 26.13
CA GLY A 455 -12.42 -0.83 24.71
C GLY A 455 -12.60 0.55 24.11
N ARG A 456 -12.63 1.64 24.90
CA ARG A 456 -12.90 3.00 24.42
C ARG A 456 -11.77 3.65 23.64
N VAL A 457 -10.54 3.24 23.90
CA VAL A 457 -9.37 3.63 23.12
C VAL A 457 -9.02 2.50 22.15
N LEU A 458 -8.94 2.79 20.87
CA LEU A 458 -8.55 1.84 19.82
C LEU A 458 -7.34 2.38 19.06
N GLY A 459 -6.31 1.56 18.92
CA GLY A 459 -5.18 1.81 18.04
C GLY A 459 -5.05 0.70 17.00
N LYS A 460 -4.84 1.06 15.73
CA LYS A 460 -4.64 0.11 14.63
C LYS A 460 -3.71 0.67 13.56
N MET A 461 -3.04 -0.21 12.81
CA MET A 461 -2.06 0.22 11.81
C MET A 461 -2.66 0.46 10.42
N ALA A 462 -3.63 -0.34 10.00
CA ALA A 462 -4.24 -0.21 8.69
C ALA A 462 -5.27 0.93 8.61
N HIS A 463 -5.33 1.59 7.47
CA HIS A 463 -6.07 2.83 7.22
C HIS A 463 -7.53 2.56 6.79
N SER A 464 -8.41 2.37 7.75
CA SER A 464 -9.85 2.18 7.46
C SER A 464 -10.57 3.44 6.99
N GLU A 465 -9.99 4.62 7.20
CA GLU A 465 -10.49 5.91 6.71
C GLU A 465 -10.23 6.10 5.20
N ARG A 466 -9.33 5.34 4.62
CA ARG A 466 -9.02 5.38 3.18
C ARG A 466 -9.81 4.32 2.42
N ARG A 467 -11.12 4.43 2.45
CA ARG A 467 -12.00 3.63 1.60
C ARG A 467 -12.19 4.37 0.27
N GLY A 468 -11.94 3.65 -0.85
CA GLY A 468 -12.54 4.01 -2.11
C GLY A 468 -14.05 3.78 -2.04
N ASP A 469 -14.83 4.57 -2.73
CA ASP A 469 -16.26 4.37 -2.91
C ASP A 469 -16.56 3.03 -3.61
#